data_d944cb12ee3fe2ed9a1c474b01ccab71
#
_entry.id   d944cb12ee3fe2ed9a1c474b01ccab71
#
_cell.length_a   1.000
_cell.length_b   1.000
_cell.length_c   1.000
_cell.angle_alpha   90.00
_cell.angle_beta   90.00
_cell.angle_gamma   90.00
#
_symmetry.space_group_name_H-M   'P 1'
#
loop_
_entity.id
_entity.type
_entity.pdbx_description
1 polymer ?
#
loop_
_entity_poly.entity_id
_entity_poly.type
_entity_poly.pdbx_seq_one_letter_code
_entity_poly.pdbx_strand_id
1 'polypeptide(L)'
;MQASMKEKYRISARTLNTSLLCTMMIVIGYSSYAIIVIRSTANTPMDQNSPEDIFTLGEYLGREQYGTRPLFYGQAFSSKVALDVKDGYCEPRVSYSGTKFIRKEKATPDEKDSYIEIPGRIEYEYAQNMLFPRMYSSQHAREYQAWVDIKGNDIPYDQCGQMVMVNMPTQWENIKFFFTYQLNWMYWRYFMWNFAGRQNDIQGHGEV
;
A
#
# COMPACT_ATOMS: atom_id res chain seq x y z
N MET A 1 -30.49 -3.68 -49.72
CA MET A 1 -30.12 -2.96 -48.48
C MET A 1 -29.36 -3.81 -47.43
N GLN A 2 -29.54 -5.14 -47.40
CA GLN A 2 -28.83 -6.01 -46.45
C GLN A 2 -27.37 -6.33 -46.78
N ALA A 3 -26.94 -6.23 -48.05
CA ALA A 3 -25.54 -6.50 -48.44
C ALA A 3 -24.57 -5.38 -47.99
N SER A 4 -25.04 -4.12 -47.90
CA SER A 4 -24.18 -2.98 -47.53
C SER A 4 -23.84 -2.93 -46.04
N MET A 5 -24.63 -3.55 -45.16
CA MET A 5 -24.36 -3.57 -43.71
C MET A 5 -23.32 -4.66 -43.31
N LYS A 6 -23.16 -5.69 -44.11
CA LYS A 6 -22.16 -6.77 -43.86
C LYS A 6 -20.72 -6.33 -44.11
N GLU A 7 -20.51 -5.31 -44.91
CA GLU A 7 -19.12 -4.84 -45.21
C GLU A 7 -18.56 -3.89 -44.15
N LYS A 8 -19.42 -3.21 -43.41
CA LYS A 8 -19.02 -2.17 -42.45
C LYS A 8 -18.32 -2.72 -41.21
N TYR A 9 -18.39 -4.04 -40.95
CA TYR A 9 -17.81 -4.67 -39.74
C TYR A 9 -16.88 -5.83 -40.08
N ARG A 10 -16.24 -5.84 -41.25
CA ARG A 10 -15.27 -6.88 -41.62
C ARG A 10 -13.95 -6.60 -40.89
N ILE A 11 -13.76 -7.29 -39.76
CA ILE A 11 -12.48 -7.28 -39.04
C ILE A 11 -11.44 -7.93 -39.95
N SER A 12 -10.30 -7.26 -40.17
CA SER A 12 -9.23 -7.84 -40.98
C SER A 12 -8.64 -9.07 -40.27
N ALA A 13 -8.20 -10.07 -41.04
CA ALA A 13 -7.57 -11.28 -40.50
C ALA A 13 -6.36 -10.95 -39.62
N ARG A 14 -5.62 -9.91 -39.98
CA ARG A 14 -4.47 -9.41 -39.17
C ARG A 14 -4.94 -8.90 -37.82
N THR A 15 -5.96 -8.06 -37.78
CA THR A 15 -6.51 -7.51 -36.51
C THR A 15 -7.04 -8.62 -35.61
N LEU A 16 -7.75 -9.59 -36.21
CA LEU A 16 -8.25 -10.75 -35.46
C LEU A 16 -7.11 -11.59 -34.85
N ASN A 17 -6.10 -11.90 -35.65
CA ASN A 17 -4.94 -12.66 -35.19
C ASN A 17 -4.19 -11.92 -34.08
N THR A 18 -3.94 -10.62 -34.25
CA THR A 18 -3.26 -9.81 -33.23
C THR A 18 -4.08 -9.76 -31.94
N SER A 19 -5.40 -9.53 -32.01
CA SER A 19 -6.24 -9.49 -30.82
C SER A 19 -6.31 -10.83 -30.10
N LEU A 20 -6.39 -11.95 -30.84
CA LEU A 20 -6.35 -13.29 -30.26
C LEU A 20 -5.01 -13.58 -29.57
N LEU A 21 -3.89 -13.21 -30.20
CA LEU A 21 -2.56 -13.36 -29.58
C LEU A 21 -2.44 -12.51 -28.32
N CYS A 22 -2.86 -11.25 -28.34
CA CYS A 22 -2.86 -10.41 -27.17
C CYS A 22 -3.71 -10.98 -26.03
N THR A 23 -4.93 -11.45 -26.37
CA THR A 23 -5.81 -12.08 -25.38
C THR A 23 -5.18 -13.35 -24.79
N MET A 24 -4.60 -14.20 -25.64
CA MET A 24 -3.91 -15.41 -25.20
C MET A 24 -2.74 -15.09 -24.25
N MET A 25 -1.92 -14.09 -24.58
CA MET A 25 -0.81 -13.66 -23.71
C MET A 25 -1.29 -13.11 -22.37
N ILE A 26 -2.40 -12.37 -22.36
CA ILE A 26 -3.03 -11.89 -21.13
C ILE A 26 -3.52 -13.07 -20.28
N VAL A 27 -4.22 -14.04 -20.89
CA VAL A 27 -4.71 -15.24 -20.18
C VAL A 27 -3.56 -16.05 -19.59
N ILE A 28 -2.48 -16.25 -20.33
CA ILE A 28 -1.27 -16.93 -19.84
C ILE A 28 -0.66 -16.16 -18.65
N GLY A 29 -0.57 -14.83 -18.75
CA GLY A 29 -0.07 -14.00 -17.66
C GLY A 29 -0.92 -14.15 -16.39
N TYR A 30 -2.24 -14.02 -16.52
CA TYR A 30 -3.15 -14.17 -15.38
C TYR A 30 -3.25 -15.60 -14.83
N SER A 31 -2.97 -16.61 -15.63
CA SER A 31 -2.96 -18.01 -15.14
C SER A 31 -1.93 -18.24 -14.03
N SER A 32 -0.89 -17.40 -13.94
CA SER A 32 0.09 -17.45 -12.86
C SER A 32 -0.54 -17.26 -11.48
N TYR A 33 -1.59 -16.45 -11.37
CA TYR A 33 -2.32 -16.27 -10.11
C TYR A 33 -3.08 -17.53 -9.68
N ALA A 34 -3.64 -18.27 -10.64
CA ALA A 34 -4.26 -19.56 -10.36
C ALA A 34 -3.23 -20.57 -9.80
N ILE A 35 -2.00 -20.54 -10.30
CA ILE A 35 -0.91 -21.39 -9.80
C ILE A 35 -0.58 -21.06 -8.33
N ILE A 36 -0.65 -19.78 -7.94
CA ILE A 36 -0.43 -19.37 -6.53
C ILE A 36 -1.46 -20.05 -5.63
N VAL A 37 -2.75 -19.96 -5.98
CA VAL A 37 -3.84 -20.58 -5.21
C VAL A 37 -3.69 -22.09 -5.14
N ILE A 38 -3.46 -22.76 -6.29
CA ILE A 38 -3.27 -24.21 -6.34
C ILE A 38 -2.09 -24.65 -5.48
N ARG A 39 -1.00 -23.89 -5.48
CA ARG A 39 0.18 -24.21 -4.67
C ARG A 39 -0.07 -23.99 -3.18
N SER A 40 -0.83 -22.97 -2.80
CA SER A 40 -1.19 -22.68 -1.43
C SER A 40 -2.08 -23.78 -0.85
N THR A 41 -3.08 -24.26 -1.60
CA THR A 41 -3.95 -25.39 -1.17
C THR A 41 -3.18 -26.70 -0.93
N ALA A 42 -1.95 -26.83 -1.45
CA ALA A 42 -1.08 -27.98 -1.19
C ALA A 42 -0.30 -27.89 0.13
N ASN A 43 -0.55 -26.86 0.97
CA ASN A 43 0.09 -26.66 2.29
C ASN A 43 1.62 -26.78 2.25
N THR A 44 2.26 -25.99 1.39
CA THR A 44 3.72 -25.99 1.26
C THR A 44 4.38 -25.38 2.52
N PRO A 45 5.62 -25.79 2.89
CA PRO A 45 6.29 -25.30 4.11
C PRO A 45 6.45 -23.78 4.20
N MET A 46 6.47 -23.07 3.07
CA MET A 46 6.54 -21.61 2.97
C MET A 46 5.32 -21.09 2.23
N ASP A 47 4.19 -21.08 2.92
CA ASP A 47 2.93 -20.56 2.40
C ASP A 47 2.60 -19.21 3.06
N GLN A 48 3.13 -18.13 2.49
CA GLN A 48 2.95 -16.80 3.03
C GLN A 48 1.51 -16.31 2.80
N ASN A 49 0.82 -16.00 3.90
CA ASN A 49 -0.58 -15.56 3.94
C ASN A 49 -1.62 -16.56 3.43
N SER A 50 -1.24 -17.80 3.16
CA SER A 50 -2.13 -18.90 2.73
C SER A 50 -3.21 -18.43 1.72
N PRO A 51 -2.84 -17.99 0.51
CA PRO A 51 -3.78 -17.48 -0.49
C PRO A 51 -4.58 -18.63 -1.15
N GLU A 52 -5.38 -19.34 -0.35
CA GLU A 52 -6.12 -20.53 -0.78
C GLU A 52 -7.40 -20.21 -1.55
N ASP A 53 -7.93 -19.00 -1.37
CA ASP A 53 -9.16 -18.56 -2.01
C ASP A 53 -9.01 -17.15 -2.63
N ILE A 54 -10.06 -16.68 -3.30
CA ILE A 54 -10.03 -15.40 -4.01
C ILE A 54 -9.86 -14.20 -3.08
N PHE A 55 -10.37 -14.27 -1.83
CA PHE A 55 -10.29 -13.19 -0.86
C PHE A 55 -8.89 -13.11 -0.28
N THR A 56 -8.33 -14.23 0.18
CA THR A 56 -6.97 -14.32 0.68
C THR A 56 -5.92 -14.04 -0.40
N LEU A 57 -6.20 -14.44 -1.66
CA LEU A 57 -5.39 -14.03 -2.81
C LEU A 57 -5.42 -12.51 -3.01
N GLY A 58 -6.59 -11.88 -2.86
CA GLY A 58 -6.74 -10.43 -2.94
C GLY A 58 -5.90 -9.71 -1.87
N GLU A 59 -5.96 -10.16 -0.62
CA GLU A 59 -5.14 -9.64 0.49
C GLU A 59 -3.63 -9.81 0.23
N TYR A 60 -3.24 -10.98 -0.29
CA TYR A 60 -1.86 -11.27 -0.67
C TYR A 60 -1.34 -10.34 -1.77
N LEU A 61 -2.12 -10.14 -2.84
CA LEU A 61 -1.77 -9.25 -3.95
C LEU A 61 -1.80 -7.77 -3.53
N GLY A 62 -2.77 -7.40 -2.68
CA GLY A 62 -2.88 -6.07 -2.09
C GLY A 62 -1.77 -5.74 -1.09
N ARG A 63 -0.96 -6.75 -0.70
CA ARG A 63 0.11 -6.60 0.30
C ARG A 63 -0.38 -6.03 1.63
N GLU A 64 -1.59 -6.37 2.03
CA GLU A 64 -2.23 -5.83 3.24
C GLU A 64 -1.43 -6.09 4.52
N GLN A 65 -0.66 -7.17 4.55
CA GLN A 65 0.24 -7.50 5.65
C GLN A 65 1.28 -6.42 5.98
N TYR A 66 1.67 -5.61 4.99
CA TYR A 66 2.68 -4.55 5.18
C TYR A 66 2.08 -3.23 5.65
N GLY A 67 0.76 -3.17 5.81
CA GLY A 67 0.05 -1.97 6.20
C GLY A 67 -0.09 -0.94 5.08
N THR A 68 -0.84 0.09 5.37
CA THR A 68 -1.06 1.22 4.47
C THR A 68 -0.03 2.31 4.72
N ARG A 69 0.44 2.94 3.64
CA ARG A 69 1.33 4.09 3.70
C ARG A 69 0.66 5.25 2.96
N PRO A 70 0.61 6.43 3.56
CA PRO A 70 0.01 7.57 2.88
C PRO A 70 0.85 7.95 1.66
N LEU A 71 0.24 7.92 0.46
CA LEU A 71 0.95 8.22 -0.78
C LEU A 71 0.78 9.68 -1.21
N PHE A 72 -0.47 10.16 -1.28
CA PHE A 72 -0.79 11.51 -1.75
C PHE A 72 -1.19 12.45 -0.64
N TYR A 73 -1.89 11.96 0.38
CA TYR A 73 -2.37 12.75 1.51
C TYR A 73 -2.38 11.90 2.77
N GLY A 74 -1.90 12.41 3.88
CA GLY A 74 -1.88 11.70 5.15
C GLY A 74 -0.96 12.34 6.19
N GLN A 75 -0.73 11.60 7.27
CA GLN A 75 0.01 12.06 8.43
C GLN A 75 1.51 12.30 8.15
N ALA A 76 2.09 13.22 8.88
CA ALA A 76 3.53 13.32 9.07
C ALA A 76 3.97 12.57 10.33
N PHE A 77 5.28 12.40 10.54
CA PHE A 77 5.82 11.68 11.69
C PHE A 77 5.45 12.26 13.06
N SER A 78 5.15 13.55 13.12
CA SER A 78 4.75 14.26 14.35
C SER A 78 3.25 14.40 14.52
N SER A 79 2.44 13.99 13.53
CA SER A 79 0.98 14.09 13.58
C SER A 79 0.40 13.32 14.76
N LYS A 80 -0.61 13.88 15.39
CA LYS A 80 -1.37 13.27 16.47
C LYS A 80 -2.65 12.65 15.96
N VAL A 81 -3.08 11.55 16.56
CA VAL A 81 -4.35 10.91 16.26
C VAL A 81 -5.48 11.87 16.65
N ALA A 82 -6.47 12.01 15.77
CA ALA A 82 -7.66 12.79 16.06
C ALA A 82 -8.43 12.12 17.20
N LEU A 83 -8.88 12.92 18.16
CA LEU A 83 -9.61 12.46 19.33
C LEU A 83 -11.04 12.98 19.30
N ASP A 84 -11.96 12.13 19.71
CA ASP A 84 -13.36 12.47 19.94
C ASP A 84 -13.72 12.30 21.41
N VAL A 85 -14.55 13.21 21.94
CA VAL A 85 -15.09 13.07 23.29
C VAL A 85 -16.42 12.35 23.22
N LYS A 86 -16.46 11.09 23.71
CA LYS A 86 -17.68 10.30 23.81
C LYS A 86 -17.91 9.97 25.29
N ASP A 87 -19.10 10.24 25.77
CA ASP A 87 -19.52 9.94 27.15
C ASP A 87 -18.54 10.47 28.23
N GLY A 88 -17.85 11.60 27.96
CA GLY A 88 -16.86 12.18 28.86
C GLY A 88 -15.47 11.53 28.79
N TYR A 89 -15.28 10.53 27.97
CA TYR A 89 -13.99 9.89 27.71
C TYR A 89 -13.41 10.35 26.38
N CYS A 90 -12.09 10.41 26.33
CA CYS A 90 -11.32 10.80 25.16
C CYS A 90 -10.92 9.54 24.40
N GLU A 91 -11.53 9.32 23.24
CA GLU A 91 -11.27 8.16 22.42
C GLU A 91 -10.62 8.55 21.09
N PRO A 92 -9.67 7.73 20.58
CA PRO A 92 -9.10 7.97 19.26
C PRO A 92 -10.16 7.76 18.17
N ARG A 93 -10.20 8.67 17.22
CA ARG A 93 -11.05 8.51 16.04
C ARG A 93 -10.46 7.43 15.15
N VAL A 94 -11.26 6.40 14.91
CA VAL A 94 -10.88 5.25 14.10
C VAL A 94 -11.85 5.05 12.95
N SER A 95 -11.32 4.63 11.82
CA SER A 95 -12.06 4.13 10.68
C SER A 95 -11.69 2.67 10.41
N TYR A 96 -12.49 1.98 9.62
CA TYR A 96 -12.20 0.61 9.22
C TYR A 96 -11.89 0.57 7.74
N SER A 97 -10.77 -0.03 7.38
CA SER A 97 -10.34 -0.20 5.99
C SER A 97 -11.10 -1.36 5.35
N GLY A 98 -12.26 -1.04 4.77
CA GLY A 98 -13.08 -2.04 4.05
C GLY A 98 -13.63 -3.15 4.93
N THR A 99 -13.99 -4.24 4.31
CA THR A 99 -14.48 -5.47 4.94
C THR A 99 -13.55 -6.62 4.61
N LYS A 100 -13.35 -7.50 5.57
CA LYS A 100 -12.55 -8.70 5.42
C LYS A 100 -13.44 -9.93 5.49
N PHE A 101 -13.18 -10.90 4.62
CA PHE A 101 -13.92 -12.15 4.58
C PHE A 101 -13.07 -13.28 5.15
N ILE A 102 -13.55 -13.92 6.21
CA ILE A 102 -12.91 -15.09 6.81
C ILE A 102 -13.71 -16.32 6.46
N ARG A 103 -13.03 -17.35 5.97
CA ARG A 103 -13.65 -18.65 5.70
C ARG A 103 -14.08 -19.30 7.01
N LYS A 104 -15.34 -19.70 7.06
CA LYS A 104 -15.89 -20.45 8.21
C LYS A 104 -15.39 -21.90 8.16
N GLU A 105 -14.98 -22.44 9.30
CA GLU A 105 -14.65 -23.86 9.40
C GLU A 105 -15.87 -24.72 9.10
N LYS A 106 -15.67 -25.74 8.29
CA LYS A 106 -16.72 -26.69 7.92
C LYS A 106 -17.00 -27.65 9.06
N ALA A 107 -18.28 -27.85 9.36
CA ALA A 107 -18.68 -28.89 10.32
C ALA A 107 -18.58 -30.31 9.70
N THR A 108 -18.79 -30.42 8.37
CA THR A 108 -18.67 -31.65 7.61
C THR A 108 -17.90 -31.44 6.29
N PRO A 109 -17.16 -32.43 5.78
CA PRO A 109 -16.39 -32.29 4.54
C PRO A 109 -17.23 -31.90 3.31
N ASP A 110 -18.50 -32.28 3.29
CA ASP A 110 -19.43 -32.02 2.16
C ASP A 110 -20.10 -30.64 2.24
N GLU A 111 -19.87 -29.88 3.31
CA GLU A 111 -20.41 -28.54 3.45
C GLU A 111 -19.75 -27.58 2.47
N LYS A 112 -20.56 -26.73 1.82
CA LYS A 112 -20.05 -25.68 0.93
C LYS A 112 -19.28 -24.64 1.73
N ASP A 113 -18.26 -24.05 1.09
CA ASP A 113 -17.52 -22.94 1.69
C ASP A 113 -18.47 -21.78 1.98
N SER A 114 -18.38 -21.27 3.18
CA SER A 114 -19.11 -20.08 3.63
C SER A 114 -18.12 -19.09 4.26
N TYR A 115 -18.43 -17.80 4.13
CA TYR A 115 -17.56 -16.72 4.59
C TYR A 115 -18.31 -15.86 5.60
N ILE A 116 -17.58 -15.41 6.61
CA ILE A 116 -18.07 -14.45 7.59
C ILE A 116 -17.43 -13.11 7.27
N GLU A 117 -18.27 -12.09 7.17
CA GLU A 117 -17.83 -10.71 6.98
C GLU A 117 -17.43 -10.11 8.33
N ILE A 118 -16.23 -9.58 8.41
CA ILE A 118 -15.73 -8.88 9.60
C ILE A 118 -15.26 -7.48 9.21
N PRO A 119 -15.27 -6.52 10.15
CA PRO A 119 -14.64 -5.24 9.91
C PRO A 119 -13.19 -5.42 9.50
N GLY A 120 -12.74 -4.64 8.53
CA GLY A 120 -11.36 -4.65 8.08
C GLY A 120 -10.41 -4.10 9.15
N ARG A 121 -9.23 -3.72 8.72
CA ARG A 121 -8.20 -3.20 9.62
C ARG A 121 -8.61 -1.86 10.21
N ILE A 122 -8.35 -1.67 11.50
CA ILE A 122 -8.52 -0.38 12.19
C ILE A 122 -7.46 0.59 11.65
N GLU A 123 -7.90 1.73 11.16
CA GLU A 123 -7.07 2.85 10.74
C GLU A 123 -7.35 4.06 11.63
N TYR A 124 -6.29 4.64 12.18
CA TYR A 124 -6.41 5.86 12.99
C TYR A 124 -6.48 7.08 12.09
N GLU A 125 -7.43 7.94 12.34
CA GLU A 125 -7.48 9.25 11.71
C GLU A 125 -6.53 10.21 12.42
N TYR A 126 -5.81 11.01 11.64
CA TYR A 126 -4.86 11.98 12.17
C TYR A 126 -5.39 13.40 12.06
N ALA A 127 -5.19 14.18 13.12
CA ALA A 127 -5.67 15.56 13.19
C ALA A 127 -4.91 16.49 12.21
N GLN A 128 -3.62 16.22 12.01
CA GLN A 128 -2.80 16.99 11.09
C GLN A 128 -2.37 16.10 9.93
N ASN A 129 -2.67 16.53 8.71
CA ASN A 129 -2.29 15.84 7.49
C ASN A 129 -1.57 16.80 6.54
N MET A 130 -0.75 16.23 5.66
CA MET A 130 -0.03 16.98 4.64
C MET A 130 -0.14 16.31 3.27
N LEU A 131 0.13 17.10 2.22
CA LEU A 131 0.20 16.58 0.86
C LEU A 131 1.52 15.82 0.65
N PHE A 132 1.44 14.69 -0.05
CA PHE A 132 2.59 13.87 -0.42
C PHE A 132 3.54 13.60 0.75
N PRO A 133 3.06 13.00 1.86
CA PRO A 133 3.87 12.80 3.05
C PRO A 133 4.98 11.77 2.80
N ARG A 134 6.23 12.21 2.84
CA ARG A 134 7.39 11.33 2.72
C ARG A 134 7.98 11.00 4.09
N MET A 135 7.86 11.93 5.05
CA MET A 135 8.24 11.75 6.44
C MET A 135 7.02 11.39 7.29
N TYR A 136 6.44 10.20 7.08
CA TYR A 136 5.16 9.80 7.71
C TYR A 136 5.32 8.95 8.97
N SER A 137 6.46 8.28 9.15
CA SER A 137 6.64 7.30 10.24
C SER A 137 7.21 7.95 11.49
N SER A 138 6.49 7.88 12.60
CA SER A 138 6.96 8.37 13.91
C SER A 138 8.19 7.61 14.44
N GLN A 139 8.38 6.37 14.00
CA GLN A 139 9.52 5.56 14.42
C GLN A 139 10.85 6.06 13.82
N HIS A 140 10.79 6.73 12.66
CA HIS A 140 11.95 7.21 11.91
C HIS A 140 12.21 8.72 12.09
N ALA A 141 11.66 9.33 13.13
CA ALA A 141 11.79 10.78 13.35
C ALA A 141 13.26 11.25 13.45
N ARG A 142 14.13 10.44 14.05
CA ARG A 142 15.57 10.76 14.19
C ARG A 142 16.29 10.71 12.85
N GLU A 143 15.99 9.72 12.03
CA GLU A 143 16.56 9.58 10.69
C GLU A 143 16.13 10.73 9.80
N TYR A 144 14.87 11.18 9.89
CA TYR A 144 14.41 12.36 9.14
C TYR A 144 15.18 13.62 9.52
N GLN A 145 15.43 13.84 10.83
CA GLN A 145 16.21 14.95 11.30
C GLN A 145 17.68 14.90 10.86
N ALA A 146 18.26 13.72 10.75
CA ALA A 146 19.62 13.54 10.25
C ALA A 146 19.77 13.92 8.77
N TRP A 147 18.71 13.73 7.96
CA TRP A 147 18.73 14.05 6.54
C TRP A 147 18.29 15.46 6.21
N VAL A 148 17.43 16.04 7.04
CA VAL A 148 16.88 17.39 6.81
C VAL A 148 16.85 18.11 8.13
N ASP A 149 17.39 19.34 8.18
CA ASP A 149 17.25 20.24 9.30
C ASP A 149 15.79 20.70 9.39
N ILE A 150 15.01 19.98 10.22
CA ILE A 150 13.57 20.19 10.37
C ILE A 150 13.35 21.26 11.44
N LYS A 151 12.88 22.42 11.01
CA LYS A 151 12.44 23.50 11.91
C LYS A 151 10.95 23.35 12.22
N GLY A 152 10.17 22.95 11.21
CA GLY A 152 8.74 22.77 11.34
C GLY A 152 7.95 24.02 11.61
N ASN A 153 6.65 23.84 11.82
CA ASN A 153 5.72 24.86 12.30
C ASN A 153 4.94 24.30 13.48
N ASP A 154 4.82 25.09 14.54
CA ASP A 154 4.02 24.71 15.70
C ASP A 154 2.54 24.94 15.41
N ILE A 155 1.77 23.86 15.44
CA ILE A 155 0.32 23.86 15.20
C ILE A 155 -0.38 23.49 16.50
N PRO A 156 -1.39 24.25 16.94
CA PRO A 156 -2.17 23.91 18.12
C PRO A 156 -3.00 22.64 17.84
N TYR A 157 -2.99 21.73 18.78
CA TYR A 157 -3.77 20.49 18.79
C TYR A 157 -4.54 20.40 20.10
N ASP A 158 -5.84 20.20 20.01
CA ASP A 158 -6.70 19.97 21.17
C ASP A 158 -6.65 18.50 21.58
N GLN A 159 -6.01 18.24 22.70
CA GLN A 159 -5.99 16.94 23.34
C GLN A 159 -7.07 16.90 24.44
N CYS A 160 -8.32 16.77 24.01
CA CYS A 160 -9.49 16.68 24.90
C CYS A 160 -9.58 17.81 25.93
N GLY A 161 -9.54 19.05 25.44
CA GLY A 161 -9.63 20.26 26.27
C GLY A 161 -8.26 20.80 26.74
N GLN A 162 -7.18 20.10 26.43
CA GLN A 162 -5.82 20.61 26.66
C GLN A 162 -5.17 20.96 25.33
N MET A 163 -4.83 22.22 25.12
CA MET A 163 -4.13 22.68 23.93
C MET A 163 -2.64 22.32 24.03
N VAL A 164 -2.18 21.49 23.12
CA VAL A 164 -0.77 21.07 23.00
C VAL A 164 -0.22 21.58 21.68
N MET A 165 0.98 22.15 21.69
CA MET A 165 1.66 22.55 20.45
C MET A 165 2.37 21.34 19.85
N VAL A 166 2.10 21.07 18.59
CA VAL A 166 2.71 19.99 17.81
C VAL A 166 3.57 20.59 16.71
N ASN A 167 4.86 20.30 16.73
CA ASN A 167 5.77 20.76 15.69
C ASN A 167 5.62 19.88 14.44
N MET A 168 5.03 20.44 13.39
CA MET A 168 4.79 19.77 12.11
C MET A 168 5.85 20.15 11.10
N PRO A 169 6.45 19.19 10.37
CA PRO A 169 7.36 19.53 9.29
C PRO A 169 6.65 20.34 8.21
N THR A 170 7.36 21.29 7.65
CA THR A 170 6.84 22.09 6.54
C THR A 170 6.78 21.24 5.26
N GLN A 171 5.92 21.63 4.33
CA GLN A 171 5.84 20.96 3.02
C GLN A 171 7.18 21.00 2.27
N TRP A 172 7.95 22.07 2.44
CA TRP A 172 9.27 22.21 1.81
C TRP A 172 10.30 21.24 2.40
N GLU A 173 10.34 21.07 3.71
CA GLU A 173 11.21 20.08 4.38
C GLU A 173 10.88 18.66 3.94
N ASN A 174 9.60 18.35 3.81
CA ASN A 174 9.12 17.06 3.32
C ASN A 174 9.56 16.80 1.86
N ILE A 175 9.47 17.80 0.97
CA ILE A 175 9.94 17.71 -0.42
C ILE A 175 11.47 17.63 -0.44
N LYS A 176 12.18 18.37 0.39
CA LYS A 176 13.63 18.29 0.50
C LYS A 176 14.07 16.88 0.89
N PHE A 177 13.41 16.24 1.85
CA PHE A 177 13.66 14.85 2.22
C PHE A 177 13.44 13.89 1.04
N PHE A 178 12.39 14.08 0.27
CA PHE A 178 12.15 13.28 -0.93
C PHE A 178 13.31 13.34 -1.91
N PHE A 179 13.81 14.53 -2.23
CA PHE A 179 14.89 14.68 -3.19
C PHE A 179 16.24 14.25 -2.64
N THR A 180 16.58 14.59 -1.40
CA THR A 180 17.89 14.28 -0.83
C THR A 180 18.03 12.81 -0.46
N TYR A 181 17.06 12.24 0.23
CA TYR A 181 17.12 10.86 0.70
C TYR A 181 16.52 9.88 -0.30
N GLN A 182 15.24 10.03 -0.65
CA GLN A 182 14.56 9.00 -1.44
C GLN A 182 15.03 8.97 -2.89
N LEU A 183 15.17 10.11 -3.53
CA LEU A 183 15.59 10.16 -4.92
C LEU A 183 17.10 10.05 -5.05
N ASN A 184 17.87 10.89 -4.37
CA ASN A 184 19.32 10.92 -4.52
C ASN A 184 19.98 9.73 -3.84
N TRP A 185 19.83 9.58 -2.52
CA TRP A 185 20.53 8.53 -1.78
C TRP A 185 19.97 7.14 -2.08
N MET A 186 18.66 6.94 -2.05
CA MET A 186 18.08 5.61 -2.27
C MET A 186 18.05 5.24 -3.75
N TYR A 187 17.30 6.00 -4.57
CA TYR A 187 17.06 5.63 -5.97
C TYR A 187 18.33 5.69 -6.82
N TRP A 188 19.02 6.84 -6.86
CA TRP A 188 20.21 6.99 -7.70
C TRP A 188 21.33 6.05 -7.31
N ARG A 189 21.59 5.83 -6.04
CA ARG A 189 22.58 4.89 -5.58
C ARG A 189 22.26 3.46 -6.06
N TYR A 190 21.04 2.99 -5.87
CA TYR A 190 20.64 1.66 -6.36
C TYR A 190 20.71 1.55 -7.89
N PHE A 191 20.28 2.58 -8.60
CA PHE A 191 20.39 2.64 -10.05
C PHE A 191 21.86 2.56 -10.51
N MET A 192 22.75 3.34 -9.88
CA MET A 192 24.16 3.37 -10.22
C MET A 192 24.92 2.06 -9.91
N TRP A 193 24.43 1.25 -8.98
CA TRP A 193 25.03 -0.07 -8.74
C TRP A 193 25.02 -1.00 -9.95
N ASN A 194 24.15 -0.78 -10.91
CA ASN A 194 24.16 -1.52 -12.17
C ASN A 194 25.36 -1.14 -13.05
N PHE A 195 25.98 0.02 -12.84
CA PHE A 195 27.05 0.55 -13.68
C PHE A 195 28.39 0.70 -12.96
N ALA A 196 28.36 1.13 -11.71
CA ALA A 196 29.55 1.44 -10.94
C ALA A 196 29.94 0.37 -9.90
N GLY A 197 29.15 -0.68 -9.78
CA GLY A 197 29.32 -1.69 -8.75
C GLY A 197 28.90 -1.23 -7.35
N ARG A 198 28.82 -2.18 -6.43
CA ARG A 198 28.39 -1.94 -5.05
C ARG A 198 29.61 -1.68 -4.18
N GLN A 199 29.63 -0.56 -3.47
CA GLN A 199 30.74 -0.19 -2.60
C GLN A 199 30.80 -1.05 -1.33
N ASN A 200 29.65 -1.46 -0.80
CA ASN A 200 29.55 -2.13 0.49
C ASN A 200 28.33 -3.06 0.51
N ASP A 201 28.46 -4.20 1.21
CA ASP A 201 27.36 -5.16 1.36
C ASP A 201 26.38 -4.78 2.47
N ILE A 202 26.73 -3.84 3.35
CA ILE A 202 25.87 -3.36 4.41
C ILE A 202 24.95 -2.28 3.86
N GLN A 203 23.65 -2.51 3.96
CA GLN A 203 22.65 -1.56 3.48
C GLN A 203 22.71 -0.24 4.27
N GLY A 204 22.76 0.88 3.56
CA GLY A 204 22.83 2.20 4.18
C GLY A 204 24.25 2.67 4.55
N HIS A 205 25.24 1.80 4.51
CA HIS A 205 26.62 2.15 4.71
C HIS A 205 27.34 2.29 3.36
N GLY A 206 27.91 3.41 3.12
CA GLY A 206 28.70 3.76 1.93
C GLY A 206 29.13 5.19 2.05
N GLU A 207 30.34 5.50 1.64
CA GLU A 207 30.78 6.87 1.50
C GLU A 207 30.00 7.54 0.36
N VAL A 208 29.65 8.79 0.56
CA VAL A 208 28.92 9.64 -0.40
C VAL A 208 29.94 10.32 -1.31
#